data_4bc6112296a05b949ae5c6603a780ddd
#
_entry.id   4bc6112296a05b949ae5c6603a780ddd
#
_cell.length_a   1.000
_cell.length_b   1.000
_cell.length_c   1.000
_cell.angle_alpha   90.00
_cell.angle_beta   90.00
_cell.angle_gamma   90.00
#
_symmetry.space_group_name_H-M   'P 1'
#
loop_
_entity.id
_entity.type
_entity.pdbx_description
1 polymer ?
#
loop_
_entity_poly.entity_id
_entity_poly.type
_entity_poly.pdbx_seq_one_letter_code
_entity_poly.pdbx_strand_id
1 'polypeptide(L)'
;SIRRLIEAGNILRKGGVGVIPTDTCYTFACDILSRKGVERILQIKNEQGRHKPLSLLCKDISTMNTYAKGIDKALFKTMKAALPGPFTFILPSTN
;
A
#
# COMPACT_ATOMS: atom_id res chain seq x y z
N SER A 1 10.66 -1.38 18.57
CA SER A 1 9.76 -1.63 19.70
C SER A 1 8.31 -1.48 19.29
N ILE A 2 7.42 -2.17 20.00
CA ILE A 2 5.98 -2.11 19.72
C ILE A 2 5.45 -0.69 19.93
N ARG A 3 5.94 0.01 20.95
CA ARG A 3 5.55 1.40 21.23
C ARG A 3 5.81 2.31 20.01
N ARG A 4 6.98 2.19 19.39
CA ARG A 4 7.34 3.00 18.22
C ARG A 4 6.49 2.66 17.01
N LEU A 5 6.11 1.39 16.85
CA LEU A 5 5.21 0.98 15.78
C LEU A 5 3.81 1.57 15.97
N ILE A 6 3.31 1.61 17.21
CA ILE A 6 2.02 2.22 17.53
C ILE A 6 2.06 3.72 17.26
N GLU A 7 3.13 4.39 17.65
CA GLU A 7 3.31 5.82 17.39
C GLU A 7 3.34 6.12 15.87
N ALA A 8 4.08 5.31 15.11
CA ALA A 8 4.13 5.44 13.65
C ALA A 8 2.75 5.26 13.03
N GLY A 9 2.00 4.26 13.46
CA GLY A 9 0.63 4.03 12.98
C GLY A 9 -0.28 5.22 13.27
N ASN A 10 -0.17 5.83 14.44
CA ASN A 10 -0.95 7.01 14.80
C ASN A 10 -0.61 8.21 13.94
N ILE A 11 0.67 8.42 13.64
CA ILE A 11 1.12 9.50 12.75
C ILE A 11 0.51 9.31 11.35
N LEU A 12 0.54 8.09 10.83
CA LEU A 12 -0.03 7.79 9.52
C LEU A 12 -1.55 8.02 9.50
N ARG A 13 -2.28 7.58 10.53
CA ARG A 13 -3.73 7.79 10.62
C ARG A 13 -4.12 9.27 10.65
N LYS A 14 -3.25 10.12 11.18
CA LYS A 14 -3.48 11.57 11.24
C LYS A 14 -3.09 12.30 9.96
N GLY A 15 -2.72 11.57 8.92
CA GLY A 15 -2.37 12.15 7.62
C GLY A 15 -0.89 12.40 7.41
N GLY A 16 -0.04 11.85 8.29
CA GLY A 16 1.41 11.92 8.12
C GLY A 16 1.89 11.01 7.00
N VAL A 17 3.07 11.32 6.48
CA VAL A 17 3.76 10.50 5.49
C VAL A 17 5.01 9.94 6.15
N GLY A 18 5.20 8.64 6.02
CA GLY A 18 6.38 7.96 6.55
C GLY A 18 7.20 7.28 5.47
N VAL A 19 8.36 6.80 5.85
CA VAL A 19 9.18 5.93 5.01
C VAL A 19 9.23 4.57 5.68
N ILE A 20 8.83 3.54 4.95
CA ILE A 20 8.79 2.17 5.46
C ILE A 20 9.68 1.25 4.63
N PRO A 21 10.24 0.20 5.25
CA PRO A 21 10.94 -0.84 4.49
C PRO A 21 9.92 -1.79 3.85
N THR A 22 10.23 -2.22 2.63
CA THR A 22 9.49 -3.26 1.93
C THR A 22 10.43 -4.39 1.55
N ASP A 23 9.93 -5.43 0.89
CA ASP A 23 10.74 -6.56 0.47
C ASP A 23 11.86 -6.18 -0.50
N THR A 24 11.72 -5.07 -1.18
CA THR A 24 12.67 -4.64 -2.21
C THR A 24 13.45 -3.38 -1.82
N CYS A 25 12.81 -2.40 -1.20
CA CYS A 25 13.44 -1.11 -0.87
C CYS A 25 12.62 -0.35 0.17
N TYR A 26 13.13 0.79 0.61
CA TYR A 26 12.34 1.73 1.41
C TYR A 26 11.41 2.51 0.49
N THR A 27 10.23 2.84 1.00
CA THR A 27 9.23 3.58 0.23
C THR A 27 8.45 4.55 1.12
N PHE A 28 7.93 5.62 0.51
CA PHE A 28 6.99 6.50 1.20
C PHE A 28 5.66 5.79 1.39
N ALA A 29 5.01 6.04 2.52
CA ALA A 29 3.72 5.46 2.85
C ALA A 29 2.83 6.46 3.58
N CYS A 30 1.53 6.32 3.39
CA CYS A 30 0.52 7.04 4.14
C CYS A 30 -0.73 6.17 4.29
N ASP A 31 -1.68 6.62 5.11
CA ASP A 31 -2.97 5.95 5.22
C ASP A 31 -3.78 6.20 3.93
N ILE A 32 -4.33 5.12 3.36
CA ILE A 32 -5.15 5.22 2.14
C ILE A 32 -6.38 6.10 2.33
N LEU A 33 -6.89 6.21 3.56
CA LEU A 33 -8.05 7.04 3.88
C LEU A 33 -7.65 8.51 4.08
N SER A 34 -6.37 8.83 4.08
CA SER A 34 -5.88 10.19 4.22
C SER A 34 -5.65 10.82 2.86
N ARG A 35 -6.59 11.64 2.41
CA ARG A 35 -6.44 12.39 1.18
C ARG A 35 -5.20 13.30 1.20
N LYS A 36 -4.96 13.93 2.35
CA LYS A 36 -3.80 14.78 2.56
C LYS A 36 -2.49 14.01 2.39
N GLY A 37 -2.40 12.82 2.98
CA GLY A 37 -1.22 11.97 2.88
C GLY A 37 -0.96 11.51 1.44
N VAL A 38 -2.01 11.08 0.74
CA VAL A 38 -1.90 10.65 -0.67
C VAL A 38 -1.45 11.81 -1.54
N GLU A 39 -2.04 12.99 -1.40
CA GLU A 39 -1.65 14.18 -2.16
C GLU A 39 -0.19 14.56 -1.90
N ARG A 40 0.26 14.44 -0.66
CA ARG A 40 1.66 14.72 -0.30
C ARG A 40 2.63 13.77 -0.99
N ILE A 41 2.32 12.48 -1.00
CA ILE A 41 3.17 11.48 -1.69
C ILE A 41 3.21 11.75 -3.19
N LEU A 42 2.07 12.03 -3.80
CA LEU A 42 2.01 12.35 -5.24
C LEU A 42 2.84 13.59 -5.56
N GLN A 43 2.77 14.61 -4.72
CA GLN A 43 3.59 15.82 -4.88
C GLN A 43 5.08 15.51 -4.83
N ILE A 44 5.51 14.70 -3.85
CA ILE A 44 6.91 14.30 -3.72
C ILE A 44 7.37 13.53 -4.96
N LYS A 45 6.55 12.60 -5.45
CA LYS A 45 6.87 11.82 -6.63
C LYS A 45 6.94 12.67 -7.89
N ASN A 46 6.06 13.65 -8.03
CA ASN A 46 6.10 14.60 -9.16
C ASN A 46 7.38 15.43 -9.15
N GLU A 47 7.80 15.90 -7.99
CA GLU A 47 9.05 16.65 -7.86
C GLU A 47 10.27 15.82 -8.24
N GLN A 48 10.19 14.50 -8.06
CA GLN A 48 11.24 13.56 -8.46
C GLN A 48 11.11 13.08 -9.91
N GLY A 49 10.14 13.59 -10.66
CA GLY A 49 9.88 13.16 -12.02
C GLY A 49 9.29 11.76 -12.14
N ARG A 50 8.74 11.24 -11.06
CA ARG A 50 8.16 9.89 -11.00
C ARG A 50 6.65 9.98 -11.13
N HIS A 51 6.12 9.55 -12.26
CA HIS A 51 4.68 9.62 -12.56
C HIS A 51 4.00 8.25 -12.53
N LYS A 52 4.56 7.28 -11.83
CA LYS A 52 3.97 5.94 -11.71
C LYS A 52 2.79 5.95 -10.73
N PRO A 53 1.75 5.12 -10.98
CA PRO A 53 0.65 4.98 -10.04
C PRO A 53 1.12 4.50 -8.67
N LEU A 54 0.37 4.83 -7.64
CA LEU A 54 0.63 4.33 -6.29
C LEU A 54 0.07 2.91 -6.16
N SER A 55 0.75 2.09 -5.36
CA SER A 55 0.31 0.74 -5.04
C SER A 55 -0.35 0.71 -3.66
N LEU A 56 -1.29 -0.19 -3.47
CA LEU A 56 -1.90 -0.45 -2.16
C LEU A 56 -1.11 -1.54 -1.45
N LEU A 57 -0.80 -1.28 -0.18
CA LEU A 57 -0.23 -2.26 0.71
C LEU A 57 -1.36 -2.78 1.60
N CYS A 58 -1.70 -4.05 1.45
CA CYS A 58 -2.81 -4.65 2.19
C CYS A 58 -2.29 -5.58 3.27
N LYS A 59 -3.01 -5.61 4.40
CA LYS A 59 -2.70 -6.47 5.53
C LYS A 59 -2.69 -7.95 5.14
N ASP A 60 -3.65 -8.36 4.33
CA ASP A 60 -3.80 -9.72 3.84
C ASP A 60 -4.54 -9.73 2.49
N ILE A 61 -4.63 -10.91 1.87
CA ILE A 61 -5.29 -11.04 0.57
C ILE A 61 -6.80 -10.77 0.69
N SER A 62 -7.40 -11.14 1.81
CA SER A 62 -8.83 -10.90 2.05
C SER A 62 -9.18 -9.42 2.04
N THR A 63 -8.31 -8.59 2.58
CA THR A 63 -8.48 -7.12 2.56
C THR A 63 -8.48 -6.57 1.14
N MET A 64 -7.78 -7.22 0.22
CA MET A 64 -7.73 -6.79 -1.18
C MET A 64 -9.10 -6.83 -1.85
N ASN A 65 -10.02 -7.69 -1.41
CA ASN A 65 -11.38 -7.77 -1.94
C ASN A 65 -12.16 -6.47 -1.77
N THR A 66 -11.76 -5.62 -0.84
CA THR A 66 -12.38 -4.30 -0.65
C THR A 66 -12.03 -3.35 -1.80
N TYR A 67 -10.84 -3.49 -2.37
CA TYR A 67 -10.29 -2.56 -3.35
C TYR A 67 -10.21 -3.12 -4.76
N ALA A 68 -10.27 -4.44 -4.90
CA ALA A 68 -10.17 -5.13 -6.18
C ALA A 68 -11.33 -6.09 -6.37
N LYS A 69 -11.72 -6.33 -7.61
CA LYS A 69 -12.75 -7.29 -7.99
C LYS A 69 -12.17 -8.37 -8.89
N GLY A 70 -12.90 -9.48 -9.01
CA GLY A 70 -12.48 -10.56 -9.88
C GLY A 70 -11.46 -11.51 -9.28
N ILE A 71 -11.27 -11.51 -7.98
CA ILE A 71 -10.39 -12.48 -7.32
C ILE A 71 -11.17 -13.77 -7.10
N ASP A 72 -11.03 -14.70 -8.03
CA ASP A 72 -11.62 -16.02 -7.91
C ASP A 72 -10.71 -16.97 -7.12
N LYS A 73 -11.14 -18.23 -6.96
CA LYS A 73 -10.37 -19.22 -6.18
C LYS A 73 -9.00 -19.50 -6.79
N ALA A 74 -8.90 -19.58 -8.11
CA ALA A 74 -7.62 -19.86 -8.78
C ALA A 74 -6.64 -18.71 -8.59
N LEU A 75 -7.10 -17.48 -8.79
CA LEU A 75 -6.28 -16.29 -8.57
C LEU A 75 -5.88 -16.15 -7.10
N PHE A 76 -6.80 -16.41 -6.18
CA PHE A 76 -6.51 -16.36 -4.74
C PHE A 76 -5.39 -17.32 -4.37
N LYS A 77 -5.41 -18.55 -4.89
CA LYS A 77 -4.34 -19.53 -4.65
C LYS A 77 -3.00 -19.06 -5.18
N THR A 78 -2.99 -18.49 -6.38
CA THR A 78 -1.77 -17.95 -6.99
C THR A 78 -1.19 -16.82 -6.14
N MET A 79 -2.03 -15.90 -5.72
CA MET A 79 -1.61 -14.77 -4.87
C MET A 79 -1.10 -15.25 -3.51
N LYS A 80 -1.78 -16.23 -2.91
CA LYS A 80 -1.39 -16.77 -1.61
C LYS A 80 -0.04 -17.47 -1.67
N ALA A 81 0.30 -18.09 -2.80
CA ALA A 81 1.61 -18.73 -2.99
C ALA A 81 2.73 -17.70 -3.19
N ALA A 82 2.45 -16.55 -3.78
CA ALA A 82 3.43 -15.51 -4.08
C ALA A 82 3.56 -14.46 -2.98
N LEU A 83 2.54 -14.23 -2.18
CA LEU A 83 2.49 -13.17 -1.17
C LEU A 83 2.46 -13.75 0.24
N PRO A 84 3.10 -13.10 1.24
CA PRO A 84 3.93 -11.91 1.06
C PRO A 84 5.20 -12.19 0.28
N GLY A 85 5.71 -11.20 -0.43
CA GLY A 85 6.90 -11.31 -1.23
C GLY A 85 7.05 -10.15 -2.20
N PRO A 86 8.10 -10.14 -3.02
CA PRO A 86 8.42 -9.02 -3.92
C PRO A 86 7.58 -9.04 -5.21
N PHE A 87 6.27 -9.26 -5.08
CA PHE A 87 5.34 -9.32 -6.21
C PHE A 87 4.24 -8.29 -6.06
N THR A 88 3.86 -7.69 -7.17
CA THR A 88 2.71 -6.77 -7.25
C THR A 88 1.70 -7.34 -8.23
N PHE A 89 0.45 -7.43 -7.81
CA PHE A 89 -0.65 -7.88 -8.66
C PHE A 89 -1.46 -6.68 -9.16
N ILE A 90 -1.77 -6.68 -10.45
CA ILE A 90 -2.60 -5.66 -11.07
C ILE A 90 -3.98 -6.25 -11.30
N LEU A 91 -4.97 -5.68 -10.64
CA LEU A 91 -6.34 -6.20 -10.60
C LEU A 91 -7.33 -5.10 -10.95
N PRO A 92 -8.52 -5.47 -11.49
CA PRO A 92 -9.58 -4.48 -11.68
C PRO A 92 -9.99 -3.86 -10.33
N SER A 93 -10.14 -2.54 -10.32
CA SER A 93 -10.55 -1.80 -9.13
C SER A 93 -12.05 -1.87 -8.91
N THR A 94 -12.50 -1.83 -7.65
CA THR A 94 -13.91 -1.71 -7.30
C THR A 94 -14.46 -0.32 -7.59
N ASN A 95 -13.61 0.69 -7.63
CA ASN A 95 -13.96 2.07 -7.94
C ASN A 95 -12.96 2.70 -8.89
#